data_6a46ac12784688b2848a3041b99d0783
#
_entry.id   6a46ac12784688b2848a3041b99d0783
#
_cell.length_a   1.000
_cell.length_b   1.000
_cell.length_c   1.000
_cell.angle_alpha   90.00
_cell.angle_beta   90.00
_cell.angle_gamma   90.00
#
_symmetry.space_group_name_H-M   'P 1'
#
loop_
_entity.id
_entity.type
_entity.pdbx_description
1 polymer ?
#
loop_
_entity_poly.entity_id
_entity_poly.type
_entity_poly.pdbx_seq_one_letter_code
_entity_poly.pdbx_strand_id
1 'polypeptide(L)'
;EMVGVVEEVGAEVTSVRPGDRVTVNVETFCGECFFCHHGYVNNCTDPNGGWALGCRIDGGQAEYVRVPYADQGLNRIPDTVSDEQALLVGDVLVTGFWAARISEITEEDTVLIIGAGPTGICTLLCSMLKKPSRIIVCEQSAERIRFVREHYPEVLVIGPENCKDFVRKHSDHGGADVVLEVAGTEDTFRLAWECARPNAIVTIVALYDQPQLLPLPEMYGKNLVFKTGGVDGCDCAEILRLIAAGQIDTTPLITHRFPLEEIDE
;
A
#
# COMPACT_ATOMS: atom_id res chain seq x y z
N GLU A 1 -4.31 9.86 4.88
CA GLU A 1 -4.24 10.42 3.51
C GLU A 1 -4.75 11.84 3.48
N MET A 2 -4.16 12.64 2.58
CA MET A 2 -4.63 14.01 2.43
C MET A 2 -4.25 14.59 1.07
N VAL A 3 -5.13 15.43 0.55
CA VAL A 3 -4.89 16.34 -0.55
C VAL A 3 -5.21 17.74 -0.08
N GLY A 4 -4.59 18.75 -0.65
CA GLY A 4 -4.84 20.13 -0.28
C GLY A 4 -4.27 21.13 -1.27
N VAL A 5 -4.47 22.38 -0.94
CA VAL A 5 -3.89 23.52 -1.67
C VAL A 5 -2.81 24.14 -0.81
N VAL A 6 -1.64 24.37 -1.39
CA VAL A 6 -0.54 25.04 -0.69
C VAL A 6 -0.94 26.48 -0.35
N GLU A 7 -0.95 26.81 0.92
CA GLU A 7 -1.26 28.18 1.40
C GLU A 7 0.01 29.02 1.54
N GLU A 8 1.01 28.51 2.22
CA GLU A 8 2.30 29.14 2.44
C GLU A 8 3.44 28.15 2.23
N VAL A 9 4.63 28.66 1.91
CA VAL A 9 5.85 27.86 1.82
C VAL A 9 6.97 28.51 2.62
N GLY A 10 7.85 27.67 3.20
CA GLY A 10 9.11 28.14 3.80
C GLY A 10 10.04 28.71 2.74
N ALA A 11 10.99 29.55 3.16
CA ALA A 11 11.88 30.28 2.26
C ALA A 11 12.78 29.38 1.38
N GLU A 12 13.02 28.15 1.78
CA GLU A 12 13.87 27.18 1.08
C GLU A 12 13.08 26.20 0.21
N VAL A 13 11.73 26.21 0.25
CA VAL A 13 10.90 25.33 -0.56
C VAL A 13 10.91 25.77 -2.01
N THR A 14 11.19 24.83 -2.91
CA THR A 14 11.37 25.10 -4.34
C THR A 14 10.42 24.32 -5.25
N SER A 15 9.90 23.17 -4.79
CA SER A 15 9.09 22.24 -5.60
C SER A 15 7.64 22.67 -5.78
N VAL A 16 7.11 23.43 -4.84
CA VAL A 16 5.71 23.88 -4.80
C VAL A 16 5.61 25.36 -4.44
N ARG A 17 4.46 25.98 -4.75
CA ARG A 17 4.14 27.38 -4.46
C ARG A 17 2.70 27.51 -3.99
N PRO A 18 2.33 28.61 -3.31
CA PRO A 18 0.94 28.91 -2.98
C PRO A 18 0.01 28.78 -4.18
N GLY A 19 -1.13 28.10 -3.98
CA GLY A 19 -2.11 27.78 -5.00
C GLY A 19 -1.91 26.43 -5.71
N ASP A 20 -0.77 25.75 -5.54
CA ASP A 20 -0.58 24.41 -6.10
C ASP A 20 -1.45 23.38 -5.36
N ARG A 21 -2.14 22.52 -6.12
CA ARG A 21 -2.83 21.34 -5.57
C ARG A 21 -1.83 20.22 -5.36
N VAL A 22 -1.85 19.60 -4.17
CA VAL A 22 -0.85 18.59 -3.78
C VAL A 22 -1.49 17.41 -3.06
N THR A 23 -0.91 16.23 -3.25
CA THR A 23 -1.05 15.11 -2.31
C THR A 23 0.15 15.11 -1.37
N VAL A 24 -0.09 14.70 -0.13
CA VAL A 24 0.92 14.71 0.92
C VAL A 24 1.40 13.28 1.17
N ASN A 25 2.71 13.06 1.04
CA ASN A 25 3.33 11.82 1.44
C ASN A 25 3.41 11.77 2.98
N VAL A 26 2.88 10.72 3.58
CA VAL A 26 2.95 10.54 5.04
C VAL A 26 4.37 10.28 5.53
N GLU A 27 5.24 9.77 4.67
CA GLU A 27 6.67 9.60 4.93
C GLU A 27 7.44 10.86 4.49
N THR A 28 7.42 11.89 5.33
CA THR A 28 8.30 13.04 5.14
C THR A 28 9.73 12.70 5.54
N PHE A 29 10.74 13.25 4.87
CA PHE A 29 12.13 12.90 5.17
C PHE A 29 13.12 14.03 4.86
N CYS A 30 14.25 14.06 5.59
CA CYS A 30 15.20 15.16 5.47
C CYS A 30 16.00 15.17 4.16
N GLY A 31 16.13 14.03 3.48
CA GLY A 31 16.94 13.90 2.26
C GLY A 31 18.46 13.81 2.48
N GLU A 32 18.98 14.03 3.69
CA GLU A 32 20.42 14.21 3.97
C GLU A 32 21.04 13.11 4.85
N CYS A 33 20.24 12.36 5.63
CA CYS A 33 20.80 11.36 6.53
C CYS A 33 21.19 10.09 5.76
N PHE A 34 21.94 9.20 6.44
CA PHE A 34 22.37 7.92 5.87
C PHE A 34 21.22 7.15 5.21
N PHE A 35 20.09 7.02 5.89
CA PHE A 35 18.95 6.25 5.37
C PHE A 35 18.33 6.90 4.13
N CYS A 36 18.19 8.24 4.13
CA CYS A 36 17.66 8.96 2.97
C CYS A 36 18.57 8.81 1.75
N HIS A 37 19.89 8.93 1.93
CA HIS A 37 20.84 8.72 0.84
C HIS A 37 20.84 7.31 0.24
N HIS A 38 20.37 6.32 1.00
CA HIS A 38 20.28 4.92 0.56
C HIS A 38 18.86 4.51 0.12
N GLY A 39 17.90 5.45 0.05
CA GLY A 39 16.51 5.16 -0.34
C GLY A 39 15.65 4.54 0.74
N TYR A 40 16.13 4.49 1.99
CA TYR A 40 15.37 3.98 3.15
C TYR A 40 14.74 5.13 3.92
N VAL A 41 14.00 5.99 3.23
CA VAL A 41 13.53 7.28 3.76
C VAL A 41 12.58 7.16 4.94
N ASN A 42 11.81 6.07 5.01
CA ASN A 42 10.99 5.71 6.17
C ASN A 42 11.78 5.51 7.47
N ASN A 43 13.08 5.27 7.37
CA ASN A 43 14.01 5.20 8.51
C ASN A 43 14.78 6.51 8.73
N CYS A 44 14.31 7.63 8.20
CA CYS A 44 14.92 8.94 8.40
C CYS A 44 15.16 9.21 9.89
N THR A 45 16.36 9.67 10.24
CA THR A 45 16.76 9.92 11.63
C THR A 45 16.39 11.31 12.15
N ASP A 46 15.87 12.17 11.30
CA ASP A 46 15.36 13.47 11.72
C ASP A 46 14.06 13.32 12.52
N PRO A 47 13.87 14.07 13.62
CA PRO A 47 12.66 13.98 14.44
C PRO A 47 11.34 14.27 13.69
N ASN A 48 11.39 15.07 12.62
CA ASN A 48 10.25 15.39 11.78
C ASN A 48 10.20 14.55 10.51
N GLY A 49 11.10 13.58 10.37
CA GLY A 49 11.20 12.70 9.20
C GLY A 49 10.79 11.27 9.50
N GLY A 50 10.73 10.45 8.46
CA GLY A 50 10.20 9.11 8.53
C GLY A 50 8.70 9.15 8.87
N TRP A 51 8.20 8.18 9.54
CA TRP A 51 6.80 8.09 9.96
C TRP A 51 6.44 9.09 11.07
N ALA A 52 6.47 10.38 10.76
CA ALA A 52 6.28 11.46 11.70
C ALA A 52 4.91 12.14 11.59
N LEU A 53 4.51 12.49 10.37
CA LEU A 53 3.29 13.26 10.11
C LEU A 53 2.02 12.48 10.51
N GLY A 54 1.25 13.05 11.43
CA GLY A 54 0.07 12.40 12.01
C GLY A 54 0.38 11.37 13.11
N CYS A 55 1.66 11.11 13.42
CA CYS A 55 2.09 10.18 14.47
C CYS A 55 2.90 10.84 15.58
N ARG A 56 3.98 11.54 15.24
CA ARG A 56 4.85 12.25 16.19
C ARG A 56 4.70 13.76 16.12
N ILE A 57 4.14 14.26 15.03
CA ILE A 57 3.77 15.65 14.82
C ILE A 57 2.33 15.70 14.31
N ASP A 58 1.70 16.87 14.34
CA ASP A 58 0.31 17.08 13.92
C ASP A 58 0.09 16.59 12.48
N GLY A 59 -1.08 16.02 12.21
CA GLY A 59 -1.50 15.45 10.93
C GLY A 59 -2.56 16.29 10.21
N GLY A 60 -3.20 15.69 9.19
CA GLY A 60 -4.09 16.36 8.25
C GLY A 60 -5.60 16.29 8.59
N GLN A 61 -6.00 15.80 9.77
CA GLN A 61 -7.39 15.89 10.23
C GLN A 61 -7.66 17.31 10.76
N ALA A 62 -7.47 18.33 9.91
CA ALA A 62 -7.52 19.74 10.25
C ALA A 62 -7.74 20.57 8.98
N GLU A 63 -8.15 21.84 9.15
CA GLU A 63 -8.24 22.80 8.03
C GLU A 63 -6.88 23.11 7.40
N TYR A 64 -5.80 23.08 8.22
CA TYR A 64 -4.42 23.34 7.80
C TYR A 64 -3.48 22.33 8.41
N VAL A 65 -2.49 21.92 7.65
CA VAL A 65 -1.41 21.03 8.11
C VAL A 65 -0.07 21.59 7.69
N ARG A 66 0.90 21.52 8.60
CA ARG A 66 2.30 21.86 8.30
C ARG A 66 3.06 20.60 7.88
N VAL A 67 3.49 20.55 6.62
CA VAL A 67 4.26 19.46 6.08
C VAL A 67 5.76 19.80 6.14
N PRO A 68 6.56 19.11 7.00
CA PRO A 68 8.00 19.29 7.00
C PRO A 68 8.62 18.71 5.72
N TYR A 69 9.78 19.25 5.33
CA TYR A 69 10.48 18.80 4.12
C TYR A 69 9.60 18.79 2.88
N ALA A 70 8.90 19.90 2.63
CA ALA A 70 7.86 20.01 1.60
C ALA A 70 8.34 19.56 0.20
N ASP A 71 9.60 19.81 -0.15
CA ASP A 71 10.19 19.39 -1.43
C ASP A 71 10.25 17.85 -1.58
N GLN A 72 10.22 17.12 -0.48
CA GLN A 72 10.18 15.64 -0.43
C GLN A 72 8.78 15.10 -0.13
N GLY A 73 8.02 15.82 0.72
CA GLY A 73 6.73 15.37 1.23
C GLY A 73 5.52 15.74 0.36
N LEU A 74 5.67 16.63 -0.62
CA LEU A 74 4.56 17.08 -1.47
C LEU A 74 4.74 16.66 -2.92
N ASN A 75 3.63 16.21 -3.53
CA ASN A 75 3.58 15.91 -4.95
C ASN A 75 2.43 16.68 -5.60
N ARG A 76 2.74 17.48 -6.62
CA ARG A 76 1.73 18.27 -7.35
C ARG A 76 0.79 17.34 -8.10
N ILE A 77 -0.51 17.57 -7.90
CA ILE A 77 -1.55 16.83 -8.59
C ILE A 77 -1.70 17.39 -10.00
N PRO A 78 -1.59 16.55 -11.06
CA PRO A 78 -1.84 16.98 -12.42
C PRO A 78 -3.26 17.54 -12.61
N ASP A 79 -3.45 18.53 -13.48
CA ASP A 79 -4.76 19.16 -13.72
C ASP A 79 -5.83 18.15 -14.22
N THR A 80 -5.41 17.05 -14.83
CA THR A 80 -6.27 15.97 -15.31
C THR A 80 -6.71 14.99 -14.23
N VAL A 81 -6.16 15.10 -13.00
CA VAL A 81 -6.43 14.21 -11.86
C VAL A 81 -7.27 14.97 -10.84
N SER A 82 -8.39 14.39 -10.42
CA SER A 82 -9.23 14.96 -9.35
C SER A 82 -8.61 14.77 -7.96
N ASP A 83 -9.08 15.52 -6.98
CA ASP A 83 -8.65 15.37 -5.59
C ASP A 83 -9.00 13.99 -5.04
N GLU A 84 -10.17 13.46 -5.40
CA GLU A 84 -10.58 12.11 -5.01
C GLU A 84 -9.66 11.02 -5.59
N GLN A 85 -9.25 11.15 -6.84
CA GLN A 85 -8.30 10.23 -7.46
C GLN A 85 -6.92 10.30 -6.81
N ALA A 86 -6.50 11.48 -6.35
CA ALA A 86 -5.21 11.70 -5.72
C ALA A 86 -5.19 11.39 -4.21
N LEU A 87 -6.37 11.30 -3.57
CA LEU A 87 -6.49 11.22 -2.11
C LEU A 87 -5.65 10.10 -1.49
N LEU A 88 -5.73 8.90 -2.06
CA LEU A 88 -5.09 7.71 -1.50
C LEU A 88 -3.61 7.55 -1.87
N VAL A 89 -3.06 8.48 -2.66
CA VAL A 89 -1.68 8.39 -3.18
C VAL A 89 -0.64 8.47 -2.07
N GLY A 90 -0.89 9.32 -1.06
CA GLY A 90 0.11 9.64 -0.04
C GLY A 90 0.41 8.53 0.97
N ASP A 91 -0.44 7.51 1.09
CA ASP A 91 -0.28 6.41 2.04
C ASP A 91 -0.72 5.05 1.47
N VAL A 92 -2.03 4.71 1.48
CA VAL A 92 -2.45 3.33 1.19
C VAL A 92 -2.16 2.91 -0.25
N LEU A 93 -2.23 3.82 -1.22
CA LEU A 93 -1.91 3.47 -2.60
C LEU A 93 -0.41 3.33 -2.82
N VAL A 94 0.41 4.24 -2.26
CA VAL A 94 1.87 4.08 -2.35
C VAL A 94 2.36 2.90 -1.52
N THR A 95 1.66 2.53 -0.44
CA THR A 95 1.91 1.29 0.31
C THR A 95 1.68 0.06 -0.57
N GLY A 96 0.57 0.01 -1.31
CA GLY A 96 0.31 -1.07 -2.27
C GLY A 96 1.34 -1.13 -3.40
N PHE A 97 1.78 0.03 -3.89
CA PHE A 97 2.80 0.13 -4.93
C PHE A 97 4.16 -0.35 -4.45
N TRP A 98 4.58 0.09 -3.26
CA TRP A 98 5.79 -0.38 -2.58
C TRP A 98 5.74 -1.89 -2.36
N ALA A 99 4.62 -2.43 -1.84
CA ALA A 99 4.43 -3.86 -1.61
C ALA A 99 4.58 -4.68 -2.89
N ALA A 100 3.93 -4.27 -3.98
CA ALA A 100 4.06 -4.92 -5.28
C ALA A 100 5.48 -4.84 -5.85
N ARG A 101 6.17 -3.71 -5.63
CA ARG A 101 7.56 -3.50 -6.08
C ARG A 101 8.53 -4.42 -5.36
N ILE A 102 8.50 -4.46 -4.02
CA ILE A 102 9.42 -5.31 -3.23
C ILE A 102 9.12 -6.80 -3.38
N SER A 103 7.92 -7.17 -3.77
CA SER A 103 7.51 -8.57 -3.99
C SER A 103 8.04 -9.16 -5.29
N GLU A 104 8.68 -8.37 -6.15
CA GLU A 104 9.33 -8.83 -7.39
C GLU A 104 8.37 -9.57 -8.33
N ILE A 105 7.10 -9.19 -8.35
CA ILE A 105 6.05 -9.83 -9.14
C ILE A 105 6.41 -9.83 -10.62
N THR A 106 6.29 -11.00 -11.26
CA THR A 106 6.50 -11.23 -12.70
C THR A 106 5.21 -11.64 -13.40
N GLU A 107 5.23 -11.67 -14.75
CA GLU A 107 4.08 -12.06 -15.56
C GLU A 107 3.74 -13.56 -15.44
N GLU A 108 4.66 -14.38 -14.94
CA GLU A 108 4.46 -15.83 -14.76
C GLU A 108 3.83 -16.18 -13.42
N ASP A 109 3.81 -15.24 -12.46
CA ASP A 109 3.44 -15.52 -11.08
C ASP A 109 1.93 -15.71 -10.87
N THR A 110 1.60 -16.62 -9.94
CA THR A 110 0.34 -16.63 -9.21
C THR A 110 0.52 -15.82 -7.93
N VAL A 111 -0.18 -14.72 -7.82
CA VAL A 111 -0.15 -13.80 -6.68
C VAL A 111 -1.35 -14.06 -5.77
N LEU A 112 -1.12 -14.27 -4.48
CA LEU A 112 -2.15 -14.31 -3.44
C LEU A 112 -2.10 -13.03 -2.62
N ILE A 113 -3.23 -12.32 -2.52
CA ILE A 113 -3.40 -11.17 -1.62
C ILE A 113 -4.37 -11.58 -0.51
N ILE A 114 -3.94 -11.47 0.76
CA ILE A 114 -4.77 -11.81 1.92
C ILE A 114 -5.25 -10.51 2.57
N GLY A 115 -6.55 -10.28 2.46
CA GLY A 115 -7.24 -9.06 2.86
C GLY A 115 -7.63 -8.17 1.67
N ALA A 116 -8.89 -7.71 1.66
CA ALA A 116 -9.45 -6.79 0.67
C ALA A 116 -10.00 -5.50 1.33
N GLY A 117 -9.35 -5.04 2.39
CA GLY A 117 -9.53 -3.69 2.92
C GLY A 117 -8.96 -2.63 1.97
N PRO A 118 -9.00 -1.34 2.30
CA PRO A 118 -8.48 -0.27 1.44
C PRO A 118 -7.05 -0.53 0.97
N THR A 119 -6.12 -0.85 1.88
CA THR A 119 -4.74 -1.19 1.55
C THR A 119 -4.64 -2.45 0.68
N GLY A 120 -5.51 -3.46 0.92
CA GLY A 120 -5.56 -4.68 0.12
C GLY A 120 -5.99 -4.42 -1.31
N ILE A 121 -7.00 -3.55 -1.53
CA ILE A 121 -7.42 -3.16 -2.88
C ILE A 121 -6.35 -2.32 -3.57
N CYS A 122 -5.70 -1.38 -2.87
CA CYS A 122 -4.57 -0.64 -3.42
C CYS A 122 -3.41 -1.58 -3.81
N THR A 123 -3.13 -2.59 -2.98
CA THR A 123 -2.14 -3.64 -3.29
C THR A 123 -2.55 -4.46 -4.52
N LEU A 124 -3.84 -4.79 -4.66
CA LEU A 124 -4.39 -5.46 -5.84
C LEU A 124 -4.16 -4.61 -7.10
N LEU A 125 -4.57 -3.34 -7.09
CA LEU A 125 -4.40 -2.42 -8.23
C LEU A 125 -2.93 -2.32 -8.67
N CYS A 126 -2.02 -2.18 -7.71
CA CYS A 126 -0.59 -2.10 -7.99
C CYS A 126 0.01 -3.44 -8.47
N SER A 127 -0.50 -4.58 -7.98
CA SER A 127 -0.11 -5.91 -8.45
C SER A 127 -0.58 -6.16 -9.89
N MET A 128 -1.76 -5.68 -10.26
CA MET A 128 -2.29 -5.78 -11.63
C MET A 128 -1.41 -5.06 -12.65
N LEU A 129 -0.73 -3.96 -12.27
CA LEU A 129 0.23 -3.27 -13.14
C LEU A 129 1.41 -4.16 -13.56
N LYS A 130 1.75 -5.18 -12.75
CA LYS A 130 2.81 -6.15 -13.05
C LYS A 130 2.33 -7.27 -13.99
N LYS A 131 1.03 -7.35 -14.27
CA LYS A 131 0.37 -8.31 -15.17
C LYS A 131 0.72 -9.78 -14.83
N PRO A 132 0.62 -10.21 -13.57
CA PRO A 132 0.88 -11.61 -13.24
C PRO A 132 -0.08 -12.54 -13.96
N SER A 133 0.29 -13.81 -14.10
CA SER A 133 -0.55 -14.81 -14.78
C SER A 133 -1.89 -14.98 -14.07
N ARG A 134 -1.93 -14.77 -12.75
CA ARG A 134 -3.15 -14.91 -11.94
C ARG A 134 -3.04 -14.11 -10.65
N ILE A 135 -4.16 -13.51 -10.24
CA ILE A 135 -4.33 -12.93 -8.90
C ILE A 135 -5.47 -13.63 -8.18
N ILE A 136 -5.23 -14.02 -6.94
CA ILE A 136 -6.21 -14.58 -6.02
C ILE A 136 -6.30 -13.64 -4.82
N VAL A 137 -7.51 -13.26 -4.44
CA VAL A 137 -7.79 -12.47 -3.22
C VAL A 137 -8.48 -13.37 -2.20
N CYS A 138 -7.92 -13.45 -1.00
CA CYS A 138 -8.53 -14.11 0.16
C CYS A 138 -9.16 -13.06 1.07
N GLU A 139 -10.47 -13.12 1.27
CA GLU A 139 -11.21 -12.16 2.10
C GLU A 139 -12.35 -12.88 2.84
N GLN A 140 -12.66 -12.47 4.08
CA GLN A 140 -13.74 -13.05 4.89
C GLN A 140 -15.05 -12.24 4.82
N SER A 141 -14.98 -10.92 4.59
CA SER A 141 -16.16 -10.06 4.50
C SER A 141 -16.93 -10.29 3.21
N ALA A 142 -18.19 -10.71 3.34
CA ALA A 142 -19.06 -10.93 2.17
C ALA A 142 -19.25 -9.65 1.33
N GLU A 143 -19.21 -8.47 1.95
CA GLU A 143 -19.31 -7.17 1.29
C GLU A 143 -18.07 -6.89 0.45
N ARG A 144 -16.87 -7.08 1.02
CA ARG A 144 -15.59 -6.88 0.32
C ARG A 144 -15.39 -7.91 -0.79
N ILE A 145 -15.79 -9.16 -0.57
CA ILE A 145 -15.81 -10.19 -1.62
C ILE A 145 -16.68 -9.75 -2.80
N ARG A 146 -17.87 -9.21 -2.53
CA ARG A 146 -18.76 -8.67 -3.56
C ARG A 146 -18.12 -7.50 -4.28
N PHE A 147 -17.54 -6.55 -3.56
CA PHE A 147 -16.83 -5.41 -4.13
C PHE A 147 -15.73 -5.85 -5.11
N VAL A 148 -14.87 -6.80 -4.72
CA VAL A 148 -13.81 -7.29 -5.61
C VAL A 148 -14.40 -7.94 -6.86
N ARG A 149 -15.45 -8.75 -6.73
CA ARG A 149 -16.09 -9.41 -7.88
C ARG A 149 -16.76 -8.45 -8.86
N GLU A 150 -17.32 -7.37 -8.34
CA GLU A 150 -17.99 -6.35 -9.15
C GLU A 150 -17.01 -5.43 -9.88
N HIS A 151 -15.92 -5.04 -9.22
CA HIS A 151 -14.96 -4.09 -9.79
C HIS A 151 -13.77 -4.74 -10.51
N TYR A 152 -13.41 -5.98 -10.14
CA TYR A 152 -12.25 -6.71 -10.67
C TYR A 152 -12.63 -8.14 -11.06
N PRO A 153 -13.49 -8.34 -12.08
CA PRO A 153 -14.04 -9.65 -12.44
C PRO A 153 -13.00 -10.67 -12.90
N GLU A 154 -11.82 -10.24 -13.32
CA GLU A 154 -10.69 -11.10 -13.68
C GLU A 154 -9.96 -11.70 -12.48
N VAL A 155 -10.19 -11.18 -11.27
CA VAL A 155 -9.54 -11.63 -10.04
C VAL A 155 -10.32 -12.78 -9.40
N LEU A 156 -9.62 -13.83 -9.01
CA LEU A 156 -10.23 -14.94 -8.28
C LEU A 156 -10.39 -14.57 -6.80
N VAL A 157 -11.57 -14.81 -6.23
CA VAL A 157 -11.86 -14.45 -4.83
C VAL A 157 -12.36 -15.66 -4.06
N ILE A 158 -11.79 -15.89 -2.86
CA ILE A 158 -12.06 -17.03 -1.99
C ILE A 158 -12.12 -16.61 -0.52
N GLY A 159 -12.88 -17.35 0.30
CA GLY A 159 -12.86 -17.25 1.76
C GLY A 159 -11.66 -17.98 2.38
N PRO A 160 -11.26 -17.60 3.62
CA PRO A 160 -10.07 -18.15 4.27
C PRO A 160 -10.12 -19.65 4.50
N GLU A 161 -11.29 -20.21 4.78
CA GLU A 161 -11.49 -21.63 5.10
C GLU A 161 -11.12 -22.59 3.95
N ASN A 162 -11.19 -22.12 2.71
CA ASN A 162 -10.87 -22.89 1.51
C ASN A 162 -9.65 -22.38 0.76
N CYS A 163 -8.99 -21.34 1.27
CA CYS A 163 -7.95 -20.59 0.56
C CYS A 163 -6.78 -21.50 0.14
N LYS A 164 -6.27 -22.32 1.04
CA LYS A 164 -5.10 -23.17 0.79
C LYS A 164 -5.31 -24.16 -0.36
N ASP A 165 -6.44 -24.87 -0.34
CA ASP A 165 -6.76 -25.84 -1.38
C ASP A 165 -7.12 -25.15 -2.70
N PHE A 166 -7.77 -24.00 -2.63
CA PHE A 166 -8.07 -23.18 -3.79
C PHE A 166 -6.81 -22.67 -4.47
N VAL A 167 -5.86 -22.12 -3.72
CA VAL A 167 -4.58 -21.65 -4.26
C VAL A 167 -3.80 -22.79 -4.89
N ARG A 168 -3.73 -23.96 -4.23
CA ARG A 168 -3.07 -25.16 -4.80
C ARG A 168 -3.67 -25.59 -6.12
N LYS A 169 -4.98 -25.53 -6.25
CA LYS A 169 -5.70 -25.91 -7.49
C LYS A 169 -5.52 -24.92 -8.62
N HIS A 170 -5.34 -23.62 -8.27
CA HIS A 170 -5.29 -22.51 -9.24
C HIS A 170 -3.86 -21.93 -9.39
N SER A 171 -2.84 -22.64 -8.98
CA SER A 171 -1.44 -22.29 -9.19
C SER A 171 -0.71 -23.42 -9.89
N ASP A 172 0.32 -23.09 -10.65
CA ASP A 172 1.04 -24.09 -11.47
C ASP A 172 2.04 -24.90 -10.65
N HIS A 173 2.43 -24.41 -9.44
CA HIS A 173 3.47 -25.00 -8.60
C HIS A 173 3.00 -25.40 -7.20
N GLY A 174 1.68 -25.64 -7.04
CA GLY A 174 1.11 -26.14 -5.80
C GLY A 174 1.06 -25.14 -4.64
N GLY A 175 1.13 -23.86 -4.94
CA GLY A 175 1.05 -22.73 -4.03
C GLY A 175 1.33 -21.43 -4.77
N ALA A 176 1.09 -20.28 -4.16
CA ALA A 176 1.34 -18.98 -4.74
C ALA A 176 2.85 -18.70 -4.84
N ASP A 177 3.27 -18.07 -5.94
CA ASP A 177 4.64 -17.61 -6.17
C ASP A 177 4.97 -16.40 -5.31
N VAL A 178 3.99 -15.52 -5.15
CA VAL A 178 4.05 -14.33 -4.30
C VAL A 178 2.82 -14.29 -3.41
N VAL A 179 3.02 -14.03 -2.12
CA VAL A 179 1.93 -13.80 -1.15
C VAL A 179 2.10 -12.42 -0.52
N LEU A 180 1.06 -11.62 -0.59
CA LEU A 180 0.97 -10.30 0.03
C LEU A 180 -0.01 -10.38 1.20
N GLU A 181 0.48 -10.31 2.43
CA GLU A 181 -0.34 -10.34 3.63
C GLU A 181 -0.66 -8.89 4.04
N VAL A 182 -1.94 -8.53 3.98
CA VAL A 182 -2.44 -7.16 4.15
C VAL A 182 -3.56 -7.06 5.19
N ALA A 183 -3.82 -8.13 5.96
CA ALA A 183 -4.90 -8.19 6.95
C ALA A 183 -4.43 -8.05 8.41
N GLY A 184 -3.23 -8.56 8.75
CA GLY A 184 -2.58 -8.29 10.03
C GLY A 184 -3.08 -9.11 11.22
N THR A 185 -3.45 -10.38 11.03
CA THR A 185 -3.83 -11.27 12.13
C THR A 185 -2.93 -12.51 12.19
N GLU A 186 -2.90 -13.18 13.35
CA GLU A 186 -2.15 -14.45 13.51
C GLU A 186 -2.57 -15.49 12.47
N ASP A 187 -3.87 -15.65 12.24
CA ASP A 187 -4.38 -16.61 11.27
C ASP A 187 -3.98 -16.25 9.84
N THR A 188 -3.96 -14.98 9.48
CA THR A 188 -3.57 -14.53 8.12
C THR A 188 -2.08 -14.62 7.89
N PHE A 189 -1.24 -14.39 8.92
CA PHE A 189 0.19 -14.65 8.84
C PHE A 189 0.48 -16.13 8.57
N ARG A 190 -0.18 -17.04 9.33
CA ARG A 190 -0.05 -18.47 9.13
C ARG A 190 -0.52 -18.89 7.73
N LEU A 191 -1.69 -18.41 7.31
CA LEU A 191 -2.25 -18.68 5.98
C LEU A 191 -1.28 -18.24 4.87
N ALA A 192 -0.60 -17.10 5.04
CA ALA A 192 0.32 -16.56 4.04
C ALA A 192 1.46 -17.55 3.73
N TRP A 193 2.18 -18.02 4.74
CA TRP A 193 3.28 -18.95 4.48
C TRP A 193 2.81 -20.38 4.15
N GLU A 194 1.63 -20.79 4.59
CA GLU A 194 1.03 -22.08 4.21
C GLU A 194 0.63 -22.13 2.73
N CYS A 195 0.07 -21.03 2.20
CA CYS A 195 -0.33 -20.91 0.79
C CYS A 195 0.84 -20.69 -0.18
N ALA A 196 1.99 -20.24 0.32
CA ALA A 196 3.19 -20.03 -0.47
C ALA A 196 3.79 -21.36 -0.96
N ARG A 197 4.19 -21.44 -2.25
CA ARG A 197 4.97 -22.58 -2.74
C ARG A 197 6.41 -22.57 -2.17
N PRO A 198 7.18 -23.64 -2.31
CA PRO A 198 8.63 -23.56 -2.04
C PRO A 198 9.32 -22.47 -2.86
N ASN A 199 10.26 -21.77 -2.24
CA ASN A 199 11.01 -20.61 -2.78
C ASN A 199 10.10 -19.42 -3.19
N ALA A 200 8.93 -19.27 -2.59
CA ALA A 200 8.05 -18.11 -2.78
C ALA A 200 8.51 -16.89 -1.97
N ILE A 201 8.05 -15.72 -2.39
CA ILE A 201 8.17 -14.48 -1.62
C ILE A 201 6.88 -14.27 -0.83
N VAL A 202 7.01 -14.03 0.48
CA VAL A 202 5.91 -13.64 1.38
C VAL A 202 6.18 -12.24 1.87
N THR A 203 5.39 -11.28 1.41
CA THR A 203 5.50 -9.88 1.80
C THR A 203 4.44 -9.55 2.85
N ILE A 204 4.91 -9.13 4.03
CA ILE A 204 4.07 -8.70 5.14
C ILE A 204 3.91 -7.19 5.05
N VAL A 205 2.73 -6.75 4.67
CA VAL A 205 2.36 -5.34 4.51
C VAL A 205 1.62 -4.82 5.73
N ALA A 206 0.81 -5.68 6.33
CA ALA A 206 -0.01 -5.33 7.48
C ALA A 206 0.81 -5.05 8.75
N LEU A 207 0.27 -4.20 9.61
CA LEU A 207 0.76 -3.99 10.98
C LEU A 207 0.14 -5.04 11.91
N TYR A 208 0.95 -5.53 12.85
CA TYR A 208 0.54 -6.54 13.84
C TYR A 208 0.64 -5.99 15.24
N ASP A 209 -0.37 -6.24 16.06
CA ASP A 209 -0.41 -5.85 17.47
C ASP A 209 0.39 -6.81 18.36
N GLN A 210 0.59 -8.05 17.91
CA GLN A 210 1.24 -9.11 18.67
C GLN A 210 2.36 -9.77 17.86
N PRO A 211 3.41 -10.30 18.56
CA PRO A 211 4.46 -11.09 17.92
C PRO A 211 3.90 -12.28 17.14
N GLN A 212 4.43 -12.54 15.96
CA GLN A 212 4.04 -13.68 15.13
C GLN A 212 5.07 -14.80 15.21
N LEU A 213 4.57 -16.05 15.25
CA LEU A 213 5.41 -17.24 15.33
C LEU A 213 5.84 -17.70 13.93
N LEU A 214 7.15 -17.90 13.76
CA LEU A 214 7.71 -18.61 12.61
C LEU A 214 7.94 -20.09 13.01
N PRO A 215 7.09 -21.02 12.60
CA PRO A 215 7.23 -22.45 12.96
C PRO A 215 8.28 -23.11 12.08
N LEU A 216 9.55 -22.84 12.34
CA LEU A 216 10.67 -23.27 11.51
C LEU A 216 10.69 -24.77 11.20
N PRO A 217 10.31 -25.70 12.11
CA PRO A 217 10.26 -27.12 11.78
C PRO A 217 9.26 -27.44 10.64
N GLU A 218 8.12 -26.73 10.59
CA GLU A 218 7.08 -26.91 9.56
C GLU A 218 7.45 -26.23 8.24
N MET A 219 8.27 -25.19 8.32
CA MET A 219 8.73 -24.41 7.17
C MET A 219 10.03 -24.96 6.55
N TYR A 220 10.66 -25.93 7.20
CA TYR A 220 11.89 -26.53 6.72
C TYR A 220 11.71 -27.07 5.29
N GLY A 221 12.60 -26.68 4.40
CA GLY A 221 12.54 -27.07 2.99
C GLY A 221 11.63 -26.21 2.10
N LYS A 222 10.82 -25.30 2.67
CA LYS A 222 10.08 -24.32 1.85
C LYS A 222 10.96 -23.20 1.29
N ASN A 223 12.09 -22.89 1.94
CA ASN A 223 13.05 -21.87 1.50
C ASN A 223 12.37 -20.51 1.19
N LEU A 224 11.45 -20.07 2.05
CA LEU A 224 10.68 -18.85 1.82
C LEU A 224 11.53 -17.60 2.02
N VAL A 225 11.24 -16.56 1.25
CA VAL A 225 11.77 -15.22 1.46
C VAL A 225 10.66 -14.37 2.11
N PHE A 226 10.89 -13.91 3.33
CA PHE A 226 10.01 -12.95 3.97
C PHE A 226 10.52 -11.53 3.74
N LYS A 227 9.62 -10.65 3.28
CA LYS A 227 9.87 -9.21 3.15
C LYS A 227 8.89 -8.47 4.04
N THR A 228 9.39 -7.57 4.86
CA THR A 228 8.58 -6.76 5.77
C THR A 228 9.18 -5.37 5.91
N GLY A 229 8.37 -4.41 6.22
CA GLY A 229 8.82 -3.03 6.43
C GLY A 229 7.68 -2.03 6.35
N GLY A 230 7.99 -0.77 6.58
CA GLY A 230 7.10 0.34 6.29
C GLY A 230 7.28 0.85 4.87
N VAL A 231 6.25 1.45 4.32
CA VAL A 231 6.30 2.13 3.01
C VAL A 231 7.37 3.22 3.03
N ASP A 232 8.04 3.44 1.91
CA ASP A 232 9.01 4.53 1.75
C ASP A 232 8.41 5.80 1.13
N GLY A 233 7.21 5.72 0.56
CA GLY A 233 6.49 6.86 -0.01
C GLY A 233 7.15 7.49 -1.25
N CYS A 234 8.22 6.94 -1.78
CA CYS A 234 9.00 7.57 -2.85
C CYS A 234 8.29 7.56 -4.21
N ASP A 235 7.28 6.71 -4.41
CA ASP A 235 6.66 6.48 -5.71
C ASP A 235 5.42 7.36 -5.98
N CYS A 236 5.06 8.30 -5.10
CA CYS A 236 3.85 9.13 -5.24
C CYS A 236 3.75 9.86 -6.60
N ALA A 237 4.85 10.42 -7.10
CA ALA A 237 4.87 11.10 -8.40
C ALA A 237 4.61 10.13 -9.57
N GLU A 238 5.14 8.89 -9.51
CA GLU A 238 4.87 7.85 -10.50
C GLU A 238 3.41 7.44 -10.48
N ILE A 239 2.85 7.23 -9.29
CA ILE A 239 1.45 6.84 -9.10
C ILE A 239 0.50 7.90 -9.67
N LEU A 240 0.76 9.19 -9.44
CA LEU A 240 -0.02 10.28 -10.03
C LEU A 240 0.02 10.24 -11.57
N ARG A 241 1.17 9.89 -12.18
CA ARG A 241 1.27 9.70 -13.63
C ARG A 241 0.44 8.50 -14.12
N LEU A 242 0.44 7.39 -13.38
CA LEU A 242 -0.37 6.21 -13.70
C LEU A 242 -1.87 6.51 -13.60
N ILE A 243 -2.30 7.28 -12.59
CA ILE A 243 -3.68 7.75 -12.47
C ILE A 243 -4.04 8.66 -13.65
N ALA A 244 -3.20 9.64 -13.97
CA ALA A 244 -3.42 10.56 -15.10
C ALA A 244 -3.50 9.81 -16.45
N ALA A 245 -2.81 8.67 -16.58
CA ALA A 245 -2.86 7.80 -17.74
C ALA A 245 -4.05 6.81 -17.72
N GLY A 246 -4.91 6.85 -16.70
CA GLY A 246 -6.06 5.94 -16.54
C GLY A 246 -5.68 4.48 -16.25
N GLN A 247 -4.47 4.23 -15.75
CA GLN A 247 -4.00 2.88 -15.42
C GLN A 247 -4.36 2.46 -13.99
N ILE A 248 -4.66 3.40 -13.11
CA ILE A 248 -5.13 3.17 -11.74
C ILE A 248 -6.36 4.06 -11.52
N ASP A 249 -7.40 3.50 -10.93
CA ASP A 249 -8.58 4.23 -10.45
C ASP A 249 -8.90 3.79 -9.02
N THR A 250 -8.79 4.71 -8.07
CA THR A 250 -9.09 4.51 -6.65
C THR A 250 -10.45 5.08 -6.25
N THR A 251 -11.17 5.75 -7.16
CA THR A 251 -12.46 6.39 -6.85
C THR A 251 -13.52 5.43 -6.30
N PRO A 252 -13.57 4.14 -6.70
CA PRO A 252 -14.50 3.18 -6.10
C PRO A 252 -14.28 2.92 -4.60
N LEU A 253 -13.09 3.26 -4.05
CA LEU A 253 -12.79 3.11 -2.63
C LEU A 253 -13.38 4.24 -1.76
N ILE A 254 -13.82 5.34 -2.36
CA ILE A 254 -14.42 6.46 -1.63
C ILE A 254 -15.91 6.17 -1.45
N THR A 255 -16.28 5.67 -0.29
CA THR A 255 -17.64 5.22 0.01
C THR A 255 -18.50 6.31 0.65
N HIS A 256 -17.91 7.24 1.41
CA HIS A 256 -18.61 8.28 2.16
C HIS A 256 -17.89 9.63 2.05
N ARG A 257 -18.64 10.72 2.27
CA ARG A 257 -18.13 12.08 2.37
C ARG A 257 -18.81 12.77 3.53
N PHE A 258 -18.02 13.35 4.42
CA PHE A 258 -18.48 14.10 5.58
C PHE A 258 -17.77 15.46 5.62
N PRO A 259 -18.43 16.54 6.06
CA PRO A 259 -17.73 17.77 6.40
C PRO A 259 -16.78 17.54 7.59
N LEU A 260 -15.73 18.38 7.70
CA LEU A 260 -14.72 18.22 8.75
C LEU A 260 -15.31 18.31 10.16
N GLU A 261 -16.38 19.10 10.34
CA GLU A 261 -17.08 19.28 11.60
C GLU A 261 -17.79 18.00 12.09
N GLU A 262 -18.01 17.04 11.20
CA GLU A 262 -18.65 15.74 11.48
C GLU A 262 -17.64 14.59 11.53
N ILE A 263 -16.36 14.87 11.76
CA ILE A 263 -15.27 13.88 11.69
C ILE A 263 -15.40 12.76 12.73
N ASP A 264 -16.14 12.98 13.81
CA ASP A 264 -16.37 12.02 14.89
C ASP A 264 -17.55 11.05 14.60
N GLU A 265 -18.29 11.22 13.51
CA GLU A 265 -19.38 10.36 13.07
C GLU A 265 -18.91 9.20 12.18
#